data_a68bb6ebf4a569c17922829c0c14c510
#
_entry.id   a68bb6ebf4a569c17922829c0c14c510
#
_cell.length_a   1.000
_cell.length_b   1.000
_cell.length_c   1.000
_cell.angle_alpha   90.00
_cell.angle_beta   90.00
_cell.angle_gamma   90.00
#
_symmetry.space_group_name_H-M   'P 1'
#
loop_
_entity.id
_entity.type
_entity.pdbx_description
1 polymer ?
#
loop_
_entity_poly.entity_id
_entity_poly.type
_entity_poly.pdbx_seq_one_letter_code
_entity_poly.pdbx_strand_id
1 'polypeptide(L)'
;LYERNNETETFVEEYPLKKDGEPEIDLSDLSSASEVPILLQWDQRWGYHRYAGEVMGLSGCGPTALSMGAIFMTGDITKNPRWVADFASQNGYAVDGSGTAWSLMLEGARQIGLSSKEIPVERERVENNLQAGNPIIALMGPGEFTSNGHFIVLTGLQNGRLKINDPNSR
;
A
#
# COMPACT_ATOMS: atom_id res chain seq x y z
N LEU A 1 -4.97 -11.78 12.87
CA LEU A 1 -3.83 -11.15 12.21
C LEU A 1 -2.52 -11.76 12.67
N TYR A 2 -2.21 -11.73 13.96
CA TYR A 2 -0.97 -12.24 14.56
C TYR A 2 -0.69 -13.73 14.22
N GLU A 3 -1.67 -14.59 14.26
CA GLU A 3 -1.52 -16.01 13.87
C GLU A 3 -1.02 -16.23 12.43
N ARG A 4 -1.22 -15.24 11.55
CA ARG A 4 -0.81 -15.28 10.14
C ARG A 4 0.47 -14.49 9.86
N ASN A 5 0.75 -13.50 10.70
CA ASN A 5 1.90 -12.63 10.59
C ASN A 5 2.35 -12.19 11.98
N ASN A 6 3.44 -12.78 12.49
CA ASN A 6 3.98 -12.48 13.81
C ASN A 6 4.56 -11.06 13.93
N GLU A 7 4.87 -10.39 12.82
CA GLU A 7 5.30 -8.99 12.84
C GLU A 7 4.21 -8.05 13.38
N THR A 8 2.96 -8.50 13.42
CA THR A 8 1.80 -7.72 13.88
C THR A 8 1.52 -7.84 15.38
N GLU A 9 2.38 -8.51 16.15
CA GLU A 9 2.15 -8.77 17.59
C GLU A 9 1.82 -7.49 18.35
N THR A 10 2.71 -6.51 18.33
CA THR A 10 2.51 -5.23 19.02
C THR A 10 1.25 -4.49 18.54
N PHE A 11 0.97 -4.53 17.24
CA PHE A 11 -0.25 -3.92 16.69
C PHE A 11 -1.50 -4.55 17.26
N VAL A 12 -1.54 -5.88 17.41
CA VAL A 12 -2.68 -6.61 17.96
C VAL A 12 -2.83 -6.38 19.48
N GLU A 13 -1.74 -6.42 20.21
CA GLU A 13 -1.74 -6.21 21.67
C GLU A 13 -2.20 -4.81 22.05
N GLU A 14 -1.78 -3.79 21.30
CA GLU A 14 -2.12 -2.39 21.59
C GLU A 14 -3.47 -1.95 21.01
N TYR A 15 -4.12 -2.77 20.18
CA TYR A 15 -5.41 -2.44 19.57
C TYR A 15 -6.47 -1.94 20.58
N PRO A 16 -6.70 -2.58 21.74
CA PRO A 16 -7.72 -2.11 22.68
C PRO A 16 -7.48 -0.69 23.20
N LEU A 17 -6.23 -0.26 23.25
CA LEU A 17 -5.82 1.04 23.78
C LEU A 17 -5.76 2.13 22.68
N LYS A 18 -5.45 1.75 21.44
CA LYS A 18 -5.11 2.70 20.36
C LYS A 18 -6.16 2.79 19.25
N LYS A 19 -7.14 1.90 19.20
CA LYS A 19 -8.12 1.79 18.11
C LYS A 19 -8.96 3.05 17.84
N ASP A 20 -9.10 3.91 18.83
CA ASP A 20 -9.90 5.15 18.74
C ASP A 20 -9.00 6.41 18.70
N GLY A 21 -7.67 6.23 18.58
CA GLY A 21 -6.70 7.31 18.52
C GLY A 21 -6.45 7.78 17.09
N GLU A 22 -6.10 9.05 16.97
CA GLU A 22 -5.62 9.66 15.71
C GLU A 22 -4.17 10.15 15.92
N PRO A 23 -3.18 9.27 15.85
CA PRO A 23 -1.79 9.66 16.04
C PRO A 23 -1.32 10.62 14.93
N GLU A 24 -0.38 11.47 15.26
CA GLU A 24 0.34 12.29 14.29
C GLU A 24 1.16 11.38 13.35
N ILE A 25 1.17 11.71 12.06
CA ILE A 25 1.91 10.99 11.04
C ILE A 25 3.05 11.88 10.56
N ASP A 26 4.26 11.56 11.00
CA ASP A 26 5.49 12.17 10.47
C ASP A 26 6.17 11.17 9.51
N LEU A 27 6.37 11.61 8.27
CA LEU A 27 7.09 10.93 7.20
C LEU A 27 8.12 11.87 6.55
N SER A 28 8.60 12.87 7.28
CA SER A 28 9.52 13.90 6.76
C SER A 28 10.81 13.32 6.18
N ASP A 29 11.27 12.19 6.71
CA ASP A 29 12.43 11.42 6.23
C ASP A 29 12.22 10.81 4.84
N LEU A 30 10.97 10.67 4.39
CA LEU A 30 10.61 10.09 3.10
C LEU A 30 10.43 11.13 1.99
N SER A 31 10.46 12.42 2.28
CA SER A 31 10.22 13.49 1.30
C SER A 31 11.23 13.53 0.14
N SER A 32 12.40 12.92 0.33
CA SER A 32 13.47 12.80 -0.67
C SER A 32 13.99 11.38 -0.81
N ALA A 33 13.13 10.38 -0.59
CA ALA A 33 13.52 8.98 -0.67
C ALA A 33 14.01 8.62 -2.08
N SER A 34 15.21 8.04 -2.17
CA SER A 34 15.80 7.56 -3.43
C SER A 34 15.24 6.22 -3.90
N GLU A 35 14.50 5.53 -3.05
CA GLU A 35 13.83 4.25 -3.31
C GLU A 35 12.38 4.34 -2.87
N VAL A 36 11.53 3.46 -3.42
CA VAL A 36 10.14 3.33 -2.97
C VAL A 36 10.14 2.93 -1.49
N PRO A 37 9.59 3.76 -0.59
CA PRO A 37 9.60 3.46 0.84
C PRO A 37 8.76 2.21 1.13
N ILE A 38 9.18 1.41 2.11
CA ILE A 38 8.34 0.35 2.63
C ILE A 38 7.40 0.93 3.70
N LEU A 39 6.09 0.81 3.46
CA LEU A 39 5.06 1.19 4.42
C LEU A 39 4.21 -0.04 4.74
N LEU A 40 3.89 -0.23 6.01
CA LEU A 40 3.13 -1.40 6.45
C LEU A 40 1.70 -1.01 6.77
N GLN A 41 0.72 -1.76 6.27
CA GLN A 41 -0.70 -1.46 6.50
C GLN A 41 -1.10 -1.47 7.97
N TRP A 42 -0.35 -2.20 8.80
CA TRP A 42 -0.54 -2.32 10.23
C TRP A 42 0.37 -1.40 11.08
N ASP A 43 1.09 -0.45 10.45
CA ASP A 43 1.83 0.57 11.19
C ASP A 43 0.87 1.36 12.10
N GLN A 44 1.22 1.53 13.36
CA GLN A 44 0.35 2.14 14.37
C GLN A 44 -0.06 3.58 14.07
N ARG A 45 0.66 4.28 13.21
CA ARG A 45 0.33 5.64 12.77
C ARG A 45 -0.96 5.71 11.95
N TRP A 46 -1.38 4.61 11.32
CA TRP A 46 -2.60 4.51 10.50
C TRP A 46 -3.32 3.17 10.58
N GLY A 47 -2.69 2.12 11.06
CA GLY A 47 -3.22 0.75 11.03
C GLY A 47 -4.54 0.56 11.76
N TYR A 48 -4.83 1.40 12.76
CA TYR A 48 -6.10 1.36 13.51
C TYR A 48 -7.21 2.18 12.84
N HIS A 49 -6.89 3.01 11.84
CA HIS A 49 -7.87 3.81 11.11
C HIS A 49 -8.90 2.94 10.39
N ARG A 50 -10.17 3.37 10.38
CA ARG A 50 -11.27 2.64 9.76
C ARG A 50 -11.19 2.69 8.24
N TYR A 51 -11.29 1.52 7.61
CA TYR A 51 -11.26 1.39 6.16
C TYR A 51 -12.02 0.14 5.70
N ALA A 52 -12.94 0.29 4.72
CA ALA A 52 -13.66 -0.83 4.08
C ALA A 52 -14.36 -1.77 5.08
N GLY A 53 -14.98 -1.21 6.12
CA GLY A 53 -15.69 -1.95 7.17
C GLY A 53 -14.79 -2.53 8.28
N GLU A 54 -13.47 -2.43 8.14
CA GLU A 54 -12.47 -2.97 9.07
C GLU A 54 -11.50 -1.87 9.52
N VAL A 55 -10.32 -2.24 10.01
CA VAL A 55 -9.19 -1.35 10.23
C VAL A 55 -8.13 -1.54 9.13
N MET A 56 -7.37 -0.51 8.84
CA MET A 56 -6.32 -0.57 7.80
C MET A 56 -5.34 -1.71 7.99
N GLY A 57 -5.02 -2.08 9.22
CA GLY A 57 -4.16 -3.22 9.51
C GLY A 57 -4.67 -4.56 8.94
N LEU A 58 -5.97 -4.67 8.62
CA LEU A 58 -6.59 -5.85 8.00
C LEU A 58 -6.87 -5.66 6.50
N SER A 59 -7.36 -4.48 6.09
CA SER A 59 -7.90 -4.23 4.74
C SER A 59 -7.14 -3.18 3.95
N GLY A 60 -6.08 -2.57 4.51
CA GLY A 60 -5.40 -1.38 4.01
C GLY A 60 -4.28 -1.62 2.99
N CYS A 61 -4.12 -2.83 2.43
CA CYS A 61 -3.05 -3.10 1.47
C CYS A 61 -3.09 -2.16 0.25
N GLY A 62 -4.28 -1.89 -0.29
CA GLY A 62 -4.45 -0.99 -1.44
C GLY A 62 -4.01 0.45 -1.16
N PRO A 63 -4.59 1.16 -0.18
CA PRO A 63 -4.16 2.50 0.18
C PRO A 63 -2.67 2.58 0.52
N THR A 64 -2.12 1.58 1.22
CA THR A 64 -0.71 1.55 1.59
C THR A 64 0.19 1.37 0.36
N ALA A 65 -0.16 0.48 -0.56
CA ALA A 65 0.57 0.28 -1.80
C ALA A 65 0.56 1.55 -2.68
N LEU A 66 -0.60 2.21 -2.82
CA LEU A 66 -0.69 3.46 -3.58
C LEU A 66 0.11 4.58 -2.91
N SER A 67 0.08 4.68 -1.58
CA SER A 67 0.87 5.66 -0.82
C SER A 67 2.38 5.50 -1.06
N MET A 68 2.91 4.27 -1.05
CA MET A 68 4.32 4.01 -1.36
C MET A 68 4.72 4.58 -2.73
N GLY A 69 3.91 4.31 -3.76
CA GLY A 69 4.12 4.82 -5.11
C GLY A 69 3.98 6.34 -5.19
N ALA A 70 2.95 6.91 -4.54
CA ALA A 70 2.67 8.34 -4.58
C ALA A 70 3.80 9.16 -3.91
N ILE A 71 4.24 8.77 -2.72
CA ILE A 71 5.34 9.43 -2.01
C ILE A 71 6.62 9.37 -2.84
N PHE A 72 6.97 8.19 -3.37
CA PHE A 72 8.17 8.03 -4.19
C PHE A 72 8.14 8.90 -5.46
N MET A 73 7.03 8.91 -6.18
CA MET A 73 6.93 9.60 -7.46
C MET A 73 6.81 11.12 -7.34
N THR A 74 6.32 11.63 -6.20
CA THR A 74 6.01 13.07 -6.04
C THR A 74 6.77 13.76 -4.92
N GLY A 75 7.34 13.02 -3.97
CA GLY A 75 7.90 13.55 -2.72
C GLY A 75 6.84 14.09 -1.74
N ASP A 76 5.55 13.94 -2.07
CA ASP A 76 4.44 14.46 -1.27
C ASP A 76 4.08 13.47 -0.15
N ILE A 77 4.69 13.67 1.01
CA ILE A 77 4.46 12.85 2.22
C ILE A 77 3.06 12.99 2.82
N THR A 78 2.28 13.98 2.40
CA THR A 78 0.88 14.12 2.84
C THR A 78 0.01 13.00 2.30
N LYS A 79 0.41 12.36 1.18
CA LYS A 79 -0.25 11.18 0.61
C LYS A 79 0.11 9.89 1.36
N ASN A 80 0.12 9.98 2.70
CA ASN A 80 0.33 8.84 3.59
C ASN A 80 -0.83 7.82 3.51
N PRO A 81 -0.66 6.59 4.04
CA PRO A 81 -1.67 5.54 3.92
C PRO A 81 -3.05 5.91 4.47
N ARG A 82 -3.13 6.68 5.58
CA ARG A 82 -4.41 7.16 6.14
C ARG A 82 -5.10 8.12 5.17
N TRP A 83 -4.36 9.10 4.63
CA TRP A 83 -4.91 10.04 3.66
C TRP A 83 -5.43 9.33 2.40
N VAL A 84 -4.69 8.33 1.89
CA VAL A 84 -5.14 7.55 0.72
C VAL A 84 -6.37 6.70 1.05
N ALA A 85 -6.47 6.15 2.27
CA ALA A 85 -7.64 5.40 2.72
C ALA A 85 -8.90 6.29 2.79
N ASP A 86 -8.76 7.51 3.33
CA ASP A 86 -9.83 8.51 3.37
C ASP A 86 -10.27 8.91 1.96
N PHE A 87 -9.30 9.21 1.09
CA PHE A 87 -9.55 9.50 -0.32
C PHE A 87 -10.31 8.34 -1.01
N ALA A 88 -9.85 7.10 -0.81
CA ALA A 88 -10.49 5.93 -1.38
C ALA A 88 -11.93 5.74 -0.88
N SER A 89 -12.16 5.97 0.40
CA SER A 89 -13.50 5.88 1.00
C SER A 89 -14.44 6.96 0.45
N GLN A 90 -13.97 8.20 0.33
CA GLN A 90 -14.77 9.33 -0.16
C GLN A 90 -15.11 9.22 -1.64
N ASN A 91 -14.30 8.52 -2.43
CA ASN A 91 -14.46 8.39 -3.88
C ASN A 91 -14.97 7.02 -4.34
N GLY A 92 -15.44 6.17 -3.42
CA GLY A 92 -16.06 4.89 -3.75
C GLY A 92 -15.09 3.78 -4.14
N TYR A 93 -13.81 3.90 -3.77
CA TYR A 93 -12.80 2.86 -3.99
C TYR A 93 -12.66 1.88 -2.81
N ALA A 94 -13.19 2.23 -1.65
CA ALA A 94 -13.30 1.33 -0.50
C ALA A 94 -14.54 0.45 -0.65
N VAL A 95 -14.38 -0.86 -0.51
CA VAL A 95 -15.47 -1.84 -0.65
C VAL A 95 -15.58 -2.64 0.64
N ASP A 96 -16.67 -2.42 1.37
CA ASP A 96 -16.90 -3.07 2.67
C ASP A 96 -16.77 -4.59 2.57
N GLY A 97 -15.95 -5.16 3.47
CA GLY A 97 -15.67 -6.58 3.53
C GLY A 97 -14.78 -7.14 2.40
N SER A 98 -14.38 -6.29 1.43
CA SER A 98 -13.55 -6.69 0.29
C SER A 98 -12.26 -5.86 0.14
N GLY A 99 -12.12 -4.78 0.91
CA GLY A 99 -10.94 -3.93 0.92
C GLY A 99 -10.97 -2.85 -0.16
N THR A 100 -10.13 -2.93 -1.17
CA THR A 100 -9.91 -1.87 -2.15
C THR A 100 -10.30 -2.31 -3.56
N ALA A 101 -11.12 -1.50 -4.24
CA ALA A 101 -11.36 -1.66 -5.68
C ALA A 101 -10.06 -1.41 -6.46
N TRP A 102 -9.75 -2.27 -7.43
CA TRP A 102 -8.53 -2.17 -8.25
C TRP A 102 -8.46 -0.87 -9.07
N SER A 103 -9.60 -0.25 -9.37
CA SER A 103 -9.69 1.06 -10.04
C SER A 103 -9.03 2.21 -9.26
N LEU A 104 -8.81 2.06 -7.93
CA LEU A 104 -8.00 2.99 -7.16
C LEU A 104 -6.59 3.14 -7.76
N MET A 105 -5.97 2.05 -8.25
CA MET A 105 -4.62 2.06 -8.80
C MET A 105 -4.51 2.74 -10.16
N LEU A 106 -5.61 2.85 -10.88
CA LEU A 106 -5.65 3.47 -12.20
C LEU A 106 -6.33 4.84 -12.15
N GLU A 107 -7.61 4.88 -11.85
CA GLU A 107 -8.42 6.11 -11.84
C GLU A 107 -8.12 6.97 -10.61
N GLY A 108 -8.11 6.36 -9.42
CA GLY A 108 -7.79 7.04 -8.18
C GLY A 108 -6.37 7.62 -8.18
N ALA A 109 -5.39 6.87 -8.67
CA ALA A 109 -4.03 7.35 -8.81
C ALA A 109 -3.92 8.60 -9.69
N ARG A 110 -4.67 8.66 -10.80
CA ARG A 110 -4.74 9.86 -11.66
C ARG A 110 -5.38 11.05 -10.97
N GLN A 111 -6.42 10.83 -10.19
CA GLN A 111 -7.10 11.89 -9.43
C GLN A 111 -6.19 12.53 -8.38
N ILE A 112 -5.23 11.79 -7.84
CA ILE A 112 -4.23 12.32 -6.89
C ILE A 112 -2.96 12.84 -7.57
N GLY A 113 -2.96 12.97 -8.91
CA GLY A 113 -1.88 13.61 -9.67
C GLY A 113 -0.81 12.67 -10.22
N LEU A 114 -1.01 11.35 -10.16
CA LEU A 114 -0.07 10.38 -10.75
C LEU A 114 -0.42 10.08 -12.22
N SER A 115 0.60 9.76 -13.01
CA SER A 115 0.41 9.21 -14.36
C SER A 115 0.40 7.69 -14.27
N SER A 116 -0.79 7.09 -14.18
CA SER A 116 -0.96 5.64 -14.06
C SER A 116 -1.47 5.01 -15.35
N LYS A 117 -0.99 3.81 -15.63
CA LYS A 117 -1.44 2.98 -16.75
C LYS A 117 -1.41 1.50 -16.36
N GLU A 118 -2.31 0.74 -16.95
CA GLU A 118 -2.27 -0.71 -16.87
C GLU A 118 -1.22 -1.27 -17.83
N ILE A 119 -0.50 -2.31 -17.42
CA ILE A 119 0.47 -3.00 -18.25
C ILE A 119 0.19 -4.51 -18.25
N PRO A 120 0.45 -5.23 -19.36
CA PRO A 120 0.36 -6.69 -19.39
C PRO A 120 1.37 -7.32 -18.41
N VAL A 121 0.99 -8.48 -17.84
CA VAL A 121 1.88 -9.28 -16.98
C VAL A 121 2.84 -10.08 -17.86
N GLU A 122 3.73 -9.37 -18.53
CA GLU A 122 4.78 -9.90 -19.39
C GLU A 122 6.13 -9.50 -18.82
N ARG A 123 7.07 -10.43 -18.74
CA ARG A 123 8.39 -10.21 -18.13
C ARG A 123 9.07 -8.95 -18.65
N GLU A 124 9.16 -8.82 -19.96
CA GLU A 124 9.81 -7.69 -20.61
C GLU A 124 9.14 -6.36 -20.27
N ARG A 125 7.81 -6.31 -20.21
CA ARG A 125 7.03 -5.12 -19.85
C ARG A 125 7.27 -4.71 -18.40
N VAL A 126 7.29 -5.67 -17.50
CA VAL A 126 7.57 -5.44 -16.08
C VAL A 126 9.00 -4.93 -15.90
N GLU A 127 9.99 -5.63 -16.46
CA GLU A 127 11.40 -5.26 -16.33
C GLU A 127 11.69 -3.87 -16.91
N ASN A 128 11.17 -3.54 -18.11
CA ASN A 128 11.37 -2.23 -18.75
C ASN A 128 10.76 -1.08 -17.93
N ASN A 129 9.58 -1.26 -17.33
CA ASN A 129 8.98 -0.22 -16.47
C ASN A 129 9.81 -0.02 -15.19
N LEU A 130 10.24 -1.09 -14.53
CA LEU A 130 11.06 -0.99 -13.33
C LEU A 130 12.43 -0.38 -13.59
N GLN A 131 13.07 -0.71 -14.72
CA GLN A 131 14.34 -0.10 -15.15
C GLN A 131 14.19 1.39 -15.46
N ALA A 132 13.03 1.82 -15.93
CA ALA A 132 12.70 3.22 -16.14
C ALA A 132 12.38 4.00 -14.85
N GLY A 133 12.45 3.34 -13.67
CA GLY A 133 12.15 3.95 -12.38
C GLY A 133 10.66 4.06 -12.06
N ASN A 134 9.80 3.34 -12.79
CA ASN A 134 8.35 3.32 -12.55
C ASN A 134 8.00 2.14 -11.64
N PRO A 135 7.56 2.35 -10.40
CA PRO A 135 7.06 1.28 -9.55
C PRO A 135 5.76 0.71 -10.12
N ILE A 136 5.52 -0.58 -9.86
CA ILE A 136 4.34 -1.28 -10.35
C ILE A 136 3.55 -1.78 -9.15
N ILE A 137 2.27 -1.39 -9.03
CA ILE A 137 1.35 -1.99 -8.07
C ILE A 137 0.72 -3.22 -8.73
N ALA A 138 0.93 -4.39 -8.13
CA ALA A 138 0.42 -5.66 -8.60
C ALA A 138 -0.70 -6.16 -7.69
N LEU A 139 -1.83 -6.56 -8.28
CA LEU A 139 -2.89 -7.28 -7.59
C LEU A 139 -2.59 -8.78 -7.67
N MET A 140 -2.30 -9.37 -6.51
CA MET A 140 -2.00 -10.80 -6.39
C MET A 140 -3.27 -11.59 -6.11
N GLY A 141 -3.46 -12.67 -6.83
CA GLY A 141 -4.47 -13.69 -6.54
C GLY A 141 -3.99 -14.71 -5.50
N PRO A 142 -4.81 -15.75 -5.21
CA PRO A 142 -4.44 -16.80 -4.26
C PRO A 142 -3.10 -17.45 -4.58
N GLY A 143 -2.20 -17.49 -3.58
CA GLY A 143 -0.84 -17.99 -3.72
C GLY A 143 0.01 -17.68 -2.50
N GLU A 144 1.28 -17.43 -2.72
CA GLU A 144 2.28 -17.20 -1.66
C GLU A 144 1.98 -15.94 -0.81
N PHE A 145 1.48 -14.87 -1.44
CA PHE A 145 1.21 -13.59 -0.77
C PHE A 145 -0.15 -13.51 -0.09
N THR A 146 -1.12 -14.29 -0.54
CA THR A 146 -2.50 -14.16 -0.05
C THR A 146 -3.34 -15.39 -0.37
N SER A 147 -4.38 -15.63 0.41
CA SER A 147 -5.41 -16.62 0.12
C SER A 147 -6.55 -16.08 -0.76
N ASN A 148 -6.68 -14.75 -0.88
CA ASN A 148 -7.78 -14.09 -1.60
C ASN A 148 -7.23 -13.12 -2.65
N GLY A 149 -7.05 -11.84 -2.26
CA GLY A 149 -6.50 -10.77 -3.05
C GLY A 149 -5.58 -9.91 -2.21
N HIS A 150 -4.48 -9.40 -2.79
CA HIS A 150 -3.53 -8.55 -2.08
C HIS A 150 -2.78 -7.63 -3.03
N PHE A 151 -2.59 -6.38 -2.63
CA PHE A 151 -1.77 -5.44 -3.39
C PHE A 151 -0.35 -5.42 -2.86
N ILE A 152 0.63 -5.57 -3.75
CA ILE A 152 2.05 -5.42 -3.47
C ILE A 152 2.66 -4.40 -4.43
N VAL A 153 3.85 -3.88 -4.12
CA VAL A 153 4.57 -2.94 -4.98
C VAL A 153 5.87 -3.56 -5.47
N LEU A 154 6.01 -3.70 -6.78
CA LEU A 154 7.28 -4.05 -7.41
C LEU A 154 8.09 -2.77 -7.55
N THR A 155 9.29 -2.75 -6.95
CA THR A 155 10.08 -1.52 -6.79
C THR A 155 11.35 -1.50 -7.63
N GLY A 156 11.77 -2.64 -8.17
CA GLY A 156 12.98 -2.73 -8.97
C GLY A 156 13.41 -4.16 -9.27
N LEU A 157 14.62 -4.26 -9.82
CA LEU A 157 15.27 -5.52 -10.13
C LEU A 157 16.61 -5.59 -9.38
N GLN A 158 16.88 -6.71 -8.73
CA GLN A 158 18.14 -6.99 -8.08
C GLN A 158 18.59 -8.43 -8.39
N ASN A 159 19.74 -8.59 -9.04
CA ASN A 159 20.28 -9.89 -9.44
C ASN A 159 19.28 -10.76 -10.24
N GLY A 160 18.51 -10.13 -11.15
CA GLY A 160 17.52 -10.82 -11.97
C GLY A 160 16.23 -11.22 -11.24
N ARG A 161 16.06 -10.76 -9.99
CA ARG A 161 14.85 -10.96 -9.18
C ARG A 161 14.12 -9.63 -8.98
N LEU A 162 12.80 -9.71 -8.82
CA LEU A 162 11.97 -8.55 -8.48
C LEU A 162 12.21 -8.15 -7.02
N LYS A 163 12.46 -6.86 -6.79
CA LYS A 163 12.39 -6.26 -5.45
C LYS A 163 10.94 -5.90 -5.17
N ILE A 164 10.44 -6.31 -4.03
CA ILE A 164 9.03 -6.19 -3.66
C ILE A 164 8.92 -5.47 -2.31
N ASN A 165 7.99 -4.53 -2.22
CA ASN A 165 7.49 -4.02 -0.95
C ASN A 165 6.07 -4.58 -0.73
N ASP A 166 5.92 -5.37 0.31
CA ASP A 166 4.63 -5.92 0.72
C ASP A 166 4.04 -5.05 1.85
N PRO A 167 2.82 -4.48 1.69
CA PRO A 167 2.17 -3.75 2.78
C PRO A 167 1.94 -4.57 4.05
N ASN A 168 1.98 -5.89 3.96
CA ASN A 168 1.70 -6.76 5.11
C ASN A 168 2.97 -7.36 5.76
N SER A 169 4.14 -7.26 5.14
CA SER A 169 5.39 -7.86 5.66
C SER A 169 6.64 -7.09 5.26
N ARG A 170 7.70 -7.17 6.08
CA ARG A 170 9.02 -6.59 5.82
C ARG A 170 9.91 -7.48 4.97
#